data_81e5c5acc9de763734f22fa8a9e8b813
#
_entry.id   81e5c5acc9de763734f22fa8a9e8b813
#
_cell.length_a   1.000
_cell.length_b   1.000
_cell.length_c   1.000
_cell.angle_alpha   90.00
_cell.angle_beta   90.00
_cell.angle_gamma   90.00
#
_symmetry.space_group_name_H-M   'P 1'
#
loop_
_entity.id
_entity.type
_entity.pdbx_description
1 polymer ?
#
loop_
_entity_poly.entity_id
_entity_poly.type
_entity_poly.pdbx_seq_one_letter_code
_entity_poly.pdbx_strand_id
1 'polypeptide(L)'
;MTTIEQELINTGYRYSDNEDGSFDVCYDHNQDAFFSPLHRYHVATVKEDDELWYVDNNCGAGWGEYPKEDWTLERAIYDQCIDEHIN
;
A
#
# COMPACT_ATOMS: atom_id res chain seq x y z
N MET A 1 11.35 5.01 -14.02
CA MET A 1 10.37 4.83 -12.93
C MET A 1 9.78 3.43 -13.02
N THR A 2 9.67 2.72 -11.91
CA THR A 2 9.06 1.40 -11.89
C THR A 2 7.54 1.52 -12.02
N THR A 3 6.89 0.43 -12.41
CA THR A 3 5.43 0.39 -12.52
C THR A 3 4.76 0.71 -11.18
N ILE A 4 5.32 0.19 -10.08
CA ILE A 4 4.75 0.42 -8.76
C ILE A 4 4.85 1.90 -8.36
N GLU A 5 5.94 2.56 -8.69
CA GLU A 5 6.06 4.00 -8.38
C GLU A 5 5.05 4.81 -9.16
N GLN A 6 4.81 4.46 -10.43
CA GLN A 6 3.80 5.17 -11.23
C GLN A 6 2.41 4.98 -10.62
N GLU A 7 2.10 3.78 -10.17
CA GLU A 7 0.81 3.52 -9.52
C GLU A 7 0.68 4.29 -8.22
N LEU A 8 1.75 4.37 -7.44
CA LEU A 8 1.74 5.13 -6.19
C LEU A 8 1.50 6.62 -6.43
N ILE A 9 2.14 7.17 -7.46
CA ILE A 9 1.90 8.56 -7.86
C ILE A 9 0.42 8.75 -8.22
N ASN A 10 -0.15 7.80 -8.94
CA ASN A 10 -1.55 7.88 -9.38
C ASN A 10 -2.54 7.79 -8.22
N THR A 11 -2.19 7.13 -7.12
CA THR A 11 -3.08 7.05 -5.95
C THR A 11 -3.22 8.39 -5.25
N GLY A 12 -2.22 9.24 -5.34
CA GLY A 12 -2.16 10.48 -4.57
C GLY A 12 -1.79 10.28 -3.10
N TYR A 13 -1.53 9.06 -2.66
CA TYR A 13 -1.08 8.80 -1.30
C TYR A 13 0.38 9.17 -1.12
N ARG A 14 0.76 9.51 0.09
CA ARG A 14 2.18 9.67 0.43
C ARG A 14 2.83 8.29 0.54
N TYR A 15 4.05 8.20 0.07
CA TYR A 15 4.78 6.94 0.13
C TYR A 15 6.25 7.19 0.37
N SER A 16 6.93 6.16 0.84
CA SER A 16 8.36 6.17 1.12
C SER A 16 8.98 4.89 0.60
N ASP A 17 10.09 5.03 -0.11
CA ASP A 17 10.84 3.89 -0.65
C ASP A 17 11.67 3.26 0.47
N ASN A 18 11.48 1.97 0.71
CA ASN A 18 12.22 1.23 1.73
C ASN A 18 13.57 0.72 1.24
N GLU A 19 13.89 0.97 -0.04
CA GLU A 19 15.18 0.60 -0.65
C GLU A 19 15.42 -0.91 -0.77
N ASP A 20 14.42 -1.72 -0.45
CA ASP A 20 14.49 -3.18 -0.58
C ASP A 20 13.50 -3.73 -1.60
N GLY A 21 12.94 -2.84 -2.43
CA GLY A 21 11.92 -3.21 -3.40
C GLY A 21 10.50 -3.01 -2.91
N SER A 22 10.32 -2.65 -1.65
CA SER A 22 9.00 -2.35 -1.10
C SER A 22 8.86 -0.87 -0.80
N PHE A 23 7.61 -0.44 -0.61
CA PHE A 23 7.28 0.96 -0.30
C PHE A 23 6.28 0.97 0.84
N ASP A 24 6.44 1.92 1.75
CA ASP A 24 5.42 2.21 2.74
C ASP A 24 4.51 3.29 2.19
N VAL A 25 3.20 3.06 2.29
CA VAL A 25 2.18 3.95 1.72
C VAL A 25 1.23 4.35 2.83
N CYS A 26 1.06 5.65 3.03
CA CYS A 26 0.06 6.16 3.95
C CYS A 26 -1.27 6.29 3.19
N TYR A 27 -2.21 5.39 3.47
CA TYR A 27 -3.50 5.38 2.80
C TYR A 27 -4.55 6.23 3.52
N ASP A 28 -4.14 6.93 4.58
CA ASP A 28 -4.98 7.90 5.26
C ASP A 28 -4.68 9.28 4.66
N HIS A 29 -5.69 10.09 4.51
CA HIS A 29 -5.52 11.48 4.06
C HIS A 29 -4.83 12.34 5.12
N ASN A 30 -4.69 11.85 6.34
CA ASN A 30 -3.91 12.52 7.37
C ASN A 30 -2.43 12.38 7.06
N GLN A 31 -1.84 13.44 6.55
CA GLN A 31 -0.45 13.45 6.10
C GLN A 31 0.55 13.24 7.24
N ASP A 32 0.11 13.42 8.47
CA ASP A 32 0.99 13.28 9.64
C ASP A 32 1.23 11.81 10.01
N ALA A 33 0.53 10.89 9.40
CA ALA A 33 0.64 9.47 9.74
C ALA A 33 2.07 8.94 9.60
N PHE A 34 2.85 9.45 8.65
CA PHE A 34 4.25 9.03 8.47
C PHE A 34 5.15 9.44 9.62
N PHE A 35 4.75 10.45 10.38
CA PHE A 35 5.60 11.03 11.41
C PHE A 35 5.12 10.68 12.82
N SER A 36 4.07 9.87 12.92
CA SER A 36 3.51 9.51 14.21
C SER A 36 3.41 7.99 14.34
N PRO A 37 4.06 7.39 15.35
CA PRO A 37 3.92 5.95 15.58
C PRO A 37 2.49 5.51 15.84
N LEU A 38 1.64 6.42 16.31
CA LEU A 38 0.25 6.10 16.59
C LEU A 38 -0.56 5.90 15.33
N HIS A 39 -0.09 6.40 14.19
CA HIS A 39 -0.81 6.29 12.94
C HIS A 39 -0.27 5.18 12.03
N ARG A 40 0.55 4.29 12.57
CA ARG A 40 1.12 3.18 11.81
C ARG A 40 0.04 2.25 11.23
N TYR A 41 -1.14 2.27 11.81
CA TYR A 41 -2.27 1.46 11.32
C TYR A 41 -2.81 1.94 9.98
N HIS A 42 -2.41 3.13 9.57
CA HIS A 42 -2.82 3.71 8.30
C HIS A 42 -1.72 3.63 7.25
N VAL A 43 -0.71 2.80 7.50
CA VAL A 43 0.41 2.62 6.61
C VAL A 43 0.43 1.18 6.12
N ALA A 44 0.36 1.01 4.80
CA ALA A 44 0.51 -0.29 4.16
C ALA A 44 1.91 -0.41 3.61
N THR A 45 2.44 -1.62 3.53
CA THR A 45 3.67 -1.91 2.81
C THR A 45 3.31 -2.62 1.52
N VAL A 46 3.83 -2.14 0.40
CA VAL A 46 3.51 -2.68 -0.92
C VAL A 46 4.78 -3.07 -1.65
N LYS A 47 4.67 -4.09 -2.49
CA LYS A 47 5.72 -4.50 -3.40
C LYS A 47 5.10 -5.19 -4.61
N GLU A 48 5.90 -5.52 -5.61
CA GLU A 48 5.40 -6.17 -6.82
C GLU A 48 6.35 -7.25 -7.29
N ASP A 49 5.79 -8.18 -8.10
CA ASP A 49 6.57 -8.98 -9.02
C ASP A 49 6.01 -8.73 -10.43
N ASP A 50 6.32 -9.59 -11.40
CA ASP A 50 5.91 -9.37 -12.78
C ASP A 50 4.38 -9.43 -12.96
N GLU A 51 3.67 -10.13 -12.09
CA GLU A 51 2.25 -10.42 -12.28
C GLU A 51 1.35 -9.94 -11.15
N LEU A 52 1.91 -9.69 -9.98
CA LEU A 52 1.13 -9.45 -8.77
C LEU A 52 1.54 -8.17 -8.05
N TRP A 53 0.55 -7.53 -7.45
CA TRP A 53 0.77 -6.56 -6.38
C TRP A 53 0.70 -7.31 -5.06
N TYR A 54 1.59 -6.99 -4.13
CA TYR A 54 1.56 -7.52 -2.77
C TYR A 54 1.31 -6.36 -1.82
N VAL A 55 0.32 -6.50 -0.96
CA VAL A 55 -0.07 -5.45 -0.01
C VAL A 55 -0.17 -6.06 1.39
N ASP A 56 0.54 -5.46 2.34
CA ASP A 56 0.48 -5.85 3.75
C ASP A 56 -0.08 -4.65 4.51
N ASN A 57 -1.18 -4.85 5.22
CA ASN A 57 -1.81 -3.77 5.99
C ASN A 57 -1.12 -3.50 7.32
N ASN A 58 -0.06 -4.25 7.65
CA ASN A 58 0.71 -4.10 8.89
C ASN A 58 -0.10 -4.37 10.17
N CYS A 59 -1.22 -5.05 10.03
CA CYS A 59 -2.09 -5.41 11.16
C CYS A 59 -2.09 -6.91 11.44
N GLY A 60 -1.10 -7.63 10.92
CA GLY A 60 -0.95 -9.06 11.18
C GLY A 60 -1.66 -9.99 10.21
N ALA A 61 -2.32 -9.45 9.19
CA ALA A 61 -3.03 -10.25 8.20
C ALA A 61 -2.11 -10.89 7.15
N GLY A 62 -0.85 -10.44 7.10
CA GLY A 62 0.11 -10.90 6.11
C GLY A 62 -0.06 -10.22 4.76
N TRP A 63 0.60 -10.77 3.74
CA TRP A 63 0.60 -10.20 2.40
C TRP A 63 -0.62 -10.65 1.61
N GLY A 64 -1.40 -9.68 1.12
CA GLY A 64 -2.43 -9.95 0.13
C GLY A 64 -1.81 -9.95 -1.26
N GLU A 65 -2.26 -10.85 -2.14
CA GLU A 65 -1.78 -10.99 -3.49
C GLU A 65 -2.89 -10.59 -4.47
N TYR A 66 -2.58 -9.67 -5.38
CA TYR A 66 -3.57 -9.09 -6.30
C TYR A 66 -3.03 -9.11 -7.73
N PRO A 67 -3.67 -9.85 -8.65
CA PRO A 67 -3.22 -9.88 -10.05
C PRO A 67 -3.27 -8.49 -10.68
N LYS A 68 -2.18 -8.08 -11.29
CA LYS A 68 -2.08 -6.75 -11.92
C LYS A 68 -3.09 -6.56 -13.05
N GLU A 69 -3.47 -7.64 -13.74
CA GLU A 69 -4.41 -7.54 -14.85
C GLU A 69 -5.84 -7.22 -14.38
N ASP A 70 -6.17 -7.52 -13.12
CA ASP A 70 -7.50 -7.30 -12.57
C ASP A 70 -7.56 -6.17 -11.55
N TRP A 71 -6.42 -5.76 -11.02
CA TRP A 71 -6.36 -4.82 -9.91
C TRP A 71 -5.36 -3.71 -10.19
N THR A 72 -5.76 -2.47 -9.90
CA THR A 72 -4.79 -1.38 -9.74
C THR A 72 -4.22 -1.48 -8.33
N LEU A 73 -3.07 -0.87 -8.12
CA LEU A 73 -2.46 -0.85 -6.79
C LEU A 73 -3.37 -0.13 -5.78
N GLU A 74 -4.02 0.95 -6.20
CA GLU A 74 -4.94 1.68 -5.33
C GLU A 74 -6.09 0.79 -4.86
N ARG A 75 -6.68 0.02 -5.76
CA ARG A 75 -7.77 -0.89 -5.40
C ARG A 75 -7.29 -2.01 -4.49
N ALA A 76 -6.08 -2.50 -4.72
CA ALA A 76 -5.48 -3.53 -3.86
C ALA A 76 -5.28 -3.01 -2.44
N ILE A 77 -4.78 -1.79 -2.31
CA ILE A 77 -4.62 -1.14 -1.00
C ILE A 77 -5.97 -0.96 -0.34
N TYR A 78 -6.97 -0.51 -1.09
CA TYR A 78 -8.31 -0.33 -0.55
C TYR A 78 -8.86 -1.64 -0.01
N ASP A 79 -8.77 -2.70 -0.80
CA ASP A 79 -9.32 -4.01 -0.41
C ASP A 79 -8.62 -4.56 0.84
N GLN A 80 -7.30 -4.51 0.86
CA GLN A 80 -6.52 -5.12 1.93
C GLN A 80 -6.55 -4.30 3.22
N CYS A 81 -6.58 -2.97 3.10
CA CYS A 81 -6.35 -2.10 4.24
C CYS A 81 -7.60 -1.38 4.71
N ILE A 82 -8.46 -0.96 3.80
CA ILE A 82 -9.59 -0.09 4.12
C ILE A 82 -10.87 -0.90 4.24
N ASP A 83 -11.18 -1.70 3.23
CA ASP A 83 -12.43 -2.45 3.19
C ASP A 83 -12.52 -3.46 4.34
N GLU A 84 -11.43 -4.16 4.63
CA GLU A 84 -11.40 -5.13 5.72
C GLU A 84 -11.55 -4.47 7.08
N HIS A 85 -11.06 -3.26 7.24
CA HIS A 85 -11.17 -2.53 8.50
C HIS A 85 -12.57 -1.98 8.76
N ILE A 86 -13.34 -1.75 7.71
CA ILE A 86 -14.70 -1.25 7.83
C ILE A 86 -15.65 -2.37 8.23
N ASN A 87 -15.34 -3.56 7.83
CA ASN A 87 -16.16 -4.74 8.13
C ASN A 87 -15.70 -5.42 9.40
#